data_f620425afa6077101cedd30ab2df3980
#
_entry.id   f620425afa6077101cedd30ab2df3980
#
_cell.length_a   1.000
_cell.length_b   1.000
_cell.length_c   1.000
_cell.angle_alpha   90.00
_cell.angle_beta   90.00
_cell.angle_gamma   90.00
#
_symmetry.space_group_name_H-M   'P 1'
#
loop_
_entity.id
_entity.type
_entity.pdbx_description
1 polymer ?
#
loop_
_entity_poly.entity_id
_entity_poly.type
_entity_poly.pdbx_seq_one_letter_code
_entity_poly.pdbx_strand_id
1 'polypeptide(L)'
;RFNELIPCRTAFIDAHTPGSDQKENYTIIGAGVSESPDQHVHLSKTPGFNIGAAAQPAGCTNSLHSHRTAEVFIIHSGKWRFFWGLYGDKGEVVLDPGDVISLPTHMFRGFENITELNESNPNGYGFMFAVLGGNDSGGGVLWAPQVIEAAQAHGLVLLENGLLIDTHNGESIPDG
;
A
#
# COMPACT_ATOMS: atom_id res chain seq x y z
N ARG A 1 -10.50 -13.32 -11.19
CA ARG A 1 -11.09 -13.99 -10.02
C ARG A 1 -10.17 -13.83 -8.83
N PHE A 2 -10.69 -13.91 -7.61
CA PHE A 2 -9.90 -13.67 -6.39
C PHE A 2 -8.66 -14.59 -6.29
N ASN A 3 -8.81 -15.84 -6.59
CA ASN A 3 -7.73 -16.85 -6.57
C ASN A 3 -6.75 -16.76 -7.76
N GLU A 4 -6.97 -15.84 -8.69
CA GLU A 4 -6.10 -15.58 -9.84
C GLU A 4 -5.31 -14.28 -9.67
N LEU A 5 -5.48 -13.56 -8.55
CA LEU A 5 -4.77 -12.32 -8.30
C LEU A 5 -3.27 -12.58 -8.07
N ILE A 6 -2.45 -11.77 -8.71
CA ILE A 6 -0.99 -11.83 -8.66
C ILE A 6 -0.47 -10.65 -7.85
N PRO A 7 0.23 -10.89 -6.73
CA PRO A 7 0.78 -9.83 -5.90
C PRO A 7 2.06 -9.23 -6.49
N CYS A 8 2.29 -7.96 -6.16
CA CYS A 8 3.58 -7.29 -6.22
C CYS A 8 4.08 -7.08 -4.80
N ARG A 9 5.26 -7.58 -4.45
CA ARG A 9 5.85 -7.46 -3.11
C ARG A 9 6.75 -6.24 -2.95
N THR A 10 7.16 -5.64 -4.06
CA THR A 10 7.99 -4.43 -4.12
C THR A 10 7.22 -3.26 -4.73
N ALA A 11 5.92 -3.18 -4.46
CA ALA A 11 5.04 -2.17 -5.05
C ALA A 11 5.34 -0.75 -4.60
N PHE A 12 5.91 -0.58 -3.41
CA PHE A 12 6.06 0.71 -2.75
C PHE A 12 7.41 0.85 -2.06
N ILE A 13 7.82 2.10 -1.84
CA ILE A 13 9.11 2.49 -1.26
C ILE A 13 9.42 1.83 0.10
N ASP A 14 8.41 1.49 0.90
CA ASP A 14 8.58 0.86 2.21
C ASP A 14 8.68 -0.67 2.17
N ALA A 15 8.78 -1.27 0.97
CA ALA A 15 8.78 -2.73 0.80
C ALA A 15 9.97 -3.46 1.45
N HIS A 16 11.07 -2.77 1.73
CA HIS A 16 12.24 -3.33 2.44
C HIS A 16 12.35 -2.81 3.88
N THR A 17 11.47 -1.93 4.30
CA THR A 17 11.48 -1.39 5.67
C THR A 17 10.97 -2.45 6.64
N PRO A 18 11.70 -2.79 7.72
CA PRO A 18 11.26 -3.75 8.71
C PRO A 18 9.86 -3.43 9.27
N GLY A 19 8.99 -4.43 9.30
CA GLY A 19 7.59 -4.27 9.69
C GLY A 19 6.65 -3.89 8.54
N SER A 20 7.18 -3.54 7.36
CA SER A 20 6.43 -3.29 6.12
C SER A 20 6.84 -4.22 4.96
N ASP A 21 7.81 -5.07 5.19
CA ASP A 21 8.51 -5.93 4.21
C ASP A 21 7.77 -7.22 3.85
N GLN A 22 6.59 -7.45 4.42
CA GLN A 22 5.77 -8.65 4.14
C GLN A 22 4.45 -8.32 3.45
N LYS A 23 4.35 -7.13 2.86
CA LYS A 23 3.15 -6.70 2.13
C LYS A 23 3.04 -7.38 0.77
N GLU A 24 1.81 -7.65 0.40
CA GLU A 24 1.42 -8.02 -0.97
C GLU A 24 0.41 -6.99 -1.47
N ASN A 25 0.75 -6.32 -2.56
CA ASN A 25 -0.11 -5.34 -3.19
C ASN A 25 -0.59 -5.86 -4.55
N TYR A 26 -1.85 -5.62 -4.87
CA TYR A 26 -2.48 -6.10 -6.08
C TYR A 26 -3.00 -4.92 -6.90
N THR A 27 -2.77 -4.95 -8.21
CA THR A 27 -3.30 -3.98 -9.16
C THR A 27 -4.37 -4.67 -10.00
N ILE A 28 -5.65 -4.42 -9.66
CA ILE A 28 -6.77 -5.20 -10.19
C ILE A 28 -7.42 -4.49 -11.39
N ILE A 29 -7.83 -3.23 -11.22
CA ILE A 29 -8.40 -2.40 -12.31
C ILE A 29 -7.61 -1.10 -12.37
N GLY A 30 -7.06 -0.79 -13.53
CA GLY A 30 -6.19 0.35 -13.75
C GLY A 30 -4.79 0.13 -13.21
N ALA A 31 -3.87 1.04 -13.50
CA ALA A 31 -2.48 0.96 -13.05
C ALA A 31 -2.30 1.25 -11.54
N GLY A 32 -3.31 1.87 -10.92
CA GLY A 32 -3.26 2.21 -9.50
C GLY A 32 -2.15 3.21 -9.18
N VAL A 33 -1.53 3.03 -8.02
CA VAL A 33 -0.49 3.91 -7.46
C VAL A 33 0.83 3.17 -7.18
N SER A 34 1.00 1.95 -7.68
CA SER A 34 2.24 1.20 -7.50
C SER A 34 3.42 1.92 -8.16
N GLU A 35 4.54 1.97 -7.46
CA GLU A 35 5.81 2.57 -7.90
C GLU A 35 6.72 1.56 -8.61
N SER A 36 6.35 0.27 -8.57
CA SER A 36 7.11 -0.80 -9.19
C SER A 36 6.79 -0.93 -10.69
N PRO A 37 7.80 -0.99 -11.57
CA PRO A 37 7.60 -1.31 -12.98
C PRO A 37 7.14 -2.75 -13.20
N ASP A 38 7.37 -3.65 -12.23
CA ASP A 38 7.09 -5.09 -12.33
C ASP A 38 5.68 -5.47 -11.83
N GLN A 39 4.83 -4.47 -11.54
CA GLN A 39 3.46 -4.75 -11.13
C GLN A 39 2.66 -5.47 -12.23
N HIS A 40 1.85 -6.44 -11.83
CA HIS A 40 0.90 -7.08 -12.73
C HIS A 40 -0.44 -6.34 -12.71
N VAL A 41 -0.82 -5.72 -13.83
CA VAL A 41 -2.13 -5.05 -13.99
C VAL A 41 -3.12 -6.02 -14.62
N HIS A 42 -4.12 -6.48 -13.86
CA HIS A 42 -5.08 -7.50 -14.34
C HIS A 42 -6.05 -6.96 -15.39
N LEU A 43 -6.59 -5.76 -15.19
CA LEU A 43 -7.49 -5.07 -16.11
C LEU A 43 -6.99 -3.63 -16.33
N SER A 44 -6.41 -3.35 -17.50
CA SER A 44 -5.76 -2.06 -17.77
C SER A 44 -6.73 -0.89 -18.01
N LYS A 45 -7.96 -1.17 -18.41
CA LYS A 45 -8.96 -0.12 -18.68
C LYS A 45 -9.64 0.31 -17.39
N THR A 46 -9.64 1.61 -17.13
CA THR A 46 -10.30 2.23 -15.97
C THR A 46 -11.66 2.81 -16.35
N PRO A 47 -12.71 2.57 -15.56
CA PRO A 47 -14.04 3.15 -15.76
C PRO A 47 -14.28 4.43 -14.92
N GLY A 48 -13.25 5.20 -14.62
CA GLY A 48 -13.32 6.39 -13.76
C GLY A 48 -12.84 6.14 -12.31
N PHE A 49 -12.33 4.95 -12.03
CA PHE A 49 -11.72 4.57 -10.76
C PHE A 49 -10.70 3.45 -10.98
N ASN A 50 -9.82 3.27 -10.00
CA ASN A 50 -8.91 2.13 -9.93
C ASN A 50 -9.28 1.23 -8.76
N ILE A 51 -9.01 -0.07 -8.88
CA ILE A 51 -9.12 -1.02 -7.78
C ILE A 51 -7.80 -1.73 -7.60
N GLY A 52 -7.25 -1.60 -6.41
CA GLY A 52 -6.14 -2.39 -5.92
C GLY A 52 -6.55 -3.23 -4.71
N ALA A 53 -5.59 -3.89 -4.11
CA ALA A 53 -5.75 -4.55 -2.83
C ALA A 53 -4.43 -4.58 -2.08
N ALA A 54 -4.54 -4.68 -0.76
CA ALA A 54 -3.43 -4.94 0.15
C ALA A 54 -3.70 -6.20 0.94
N ALA A 55 -2.68 -7.06 1.03
CA ALA A 55 -2.71 -8.23 1.89
C ALA A 55 -1.38 -8.34 2.64
N GLN A 56 -1.44 -8.74 3.89
CA GLN A 56 -0.26 -8.83 4.74
C GLN A 56 -0.53 -9.68 5.99
N PRO A 57 0.50 -10.26 6.61
CA PRO A 57 0.38 -10.96 7.87
C PRO A 57 0.12 -9.98 9.03
N ALA A 58 -0.28 -10.52 10.18
CA ALA A 58 -0.44 -9.75 11.40
C ALA A 58 0.86 -9.05 11.82
N GLY A 59 0.73 -7.82 12.30
CA GLY A 59 1.86 -6.95 12.68
C GLY A 59 2.54 -6.23 11.52
N CYS A 60 2.17 -6.54 10.28
CA CYS A 60 2.70 -5.82 9.13
C CYS A 60 1.96 -4.50 8.91
N THR A 61 2.71 -3.44 8.61
CA THR A 61 2.23 -2.07 8.49
C THR A 61 2.44 -1.53 7.08
N ASN A 62 1.47 -0.80 6.55
CA ASN A 62 1.67 0.10 5.43
C ASN A 62 1.96 1.50 5.95
N SER A 63 3.09 2.06 5.52
CA SER A 63 3.65 3.29 6.09
C SER A 63 2.82 4.54 5.80
N LEU A 64 3.07 5.61 6.55
CA LEU A 64 2.35 6.89 6.44
C LEU A 64 2.52 7.53 5.07
N HIS A 65 1.41 7.72 4.37
CA HIS A 65 1.34 8.31 3.04
C HIS A 65 0.03 9.08 2.85
N SER A 66 -0.05 9.84 1.78
CA SER A 66 -1.27 10.52 1.37
C SER A 66 -1.48 10.43 -0.14
N HIS A 67 -2.71 10.67 -0.58
CA HIS A 67 -3.08 10.72 -2.00
C HIS A 67 -3.77 12.04 -2.34
N ARG A 68 -3.68 12.44 -3.60
CA ARG A 68 -4.41 13.58 -4.16
C ARG A 68 -5.82 13.20 -4.60
N THR A 69 -6.12 11.90 -4.68
CA THR A 69 -7.43 11.36 -5.02
C THR A 69 -8.13 10.78 -3.80
N ALA A 70 -9.44 10.60 -3.89
CA ALA A 70 -10.20 9.90 -2.88
C ALA A 70 -9.84 8.42 -2.85
N GLU A 71 -9.79 7.86 -1.65
CA GLU A 71 -9.51 6.45 -1.43
C GLU A 71 -10.52 5.85 -0.44
N VAL A 72 -10.96 4.66 -0.77
CA VAL A 72 -11.85 3.86 0.06
C VAL A 72 -11.25 2.48 0.24
N PHE A 73 -11.20 1.98 1.48
CA PHE A 73 -10.88 0.59 1.75
C PHE A 73 -12.12 -0.18 2.16
N ILE A 74 -12.18 -1.43 1.70
CA ILE A 74 -13.22 -2.40 2.02
C ILE A 74 -12.53 -3.61 2.62
N ILE A 75 -12.78 -3.90 3.89
CA ILE A 75 -12.16 -5.00 4.60
C ILE A 75 -12.79 -6.32 4.14
N HIS A 76 -11.99 -7.17 3.51
CA HIS A 76 -12.44 -8.49 3.07
C HIS A 76 -12.19 -9.56 4.14
N SER A 77 -11.00 -9.54 4.75
CA SER A 77 -10.63 -10.45 5.83
C SER A 77 -9.58 -9.84 6.74
N GLY A 78 -9.48 -10.38 7.96
CA GLY A 78 -8.57 -9.88 8.98
C GLY A 78 -9.13 -8.68 9.74
N LYS A 79 -8.37 -8.21 10.70
CA LYS A 79 -8.67 -7.04 11.53
C LYS A 79 -7.63 -5.98 11.29
N TRP A 80 -8.07 -4.76 11.02
CA TRP A 80 -7.19 -3.70 10.54
C TRP A 80 -7.29 -2.45 11.40
N ARG A 81 -6.14 -1.90 11.77
CA ARG A 81 -6.01 -0.60 12.41
C ARG A 81 -5.58 0.44 11.38
N PHE A 82 -6.38 1.46 11.16
CA PHE A 82 -6.01 2.65 10.40
C PHE A 82 -5.64 3.76 11.38
N PHE A 83 -4.59 4.50 11.06
CA PHE A 83 -4.13 5.63 11.86
C PHE A 83 -3.74 6.79 10.93
N TRP A 84 -3.85 8.02 11.42
CA TRP A 84 -3.64 9.20 10.59
C TRP A 84 -2.89 10.33 11.30
N GLY A 85 -2.46 11.35 10.49
CA GLY A 85 -1.56 12.43 10.84
C GLY A 85 -0.17 12.19 10.28
N LEU A 86 0.66 13.23 10.21
CA LEU A 86 2.02 13.13 9.65
C LEU A 86 2.90 12.13 10.41
N TYR A 87 2.62 11.93 11.69
CA TYR A 87 3.31 10.98 12.57
C TYR A 87 2.40 9.83 13.04
N GLY A 88 1.17 9.72 12.49
CA GLY A 88 0.20 8.71 12.89
C GLY A 88 -0.43 8.94 14.27
N ASP A 89 -0.38 10.16 14.79
CA ASP A 89 -0.71 10.55 16.17
C ASP A 89 -2.03 11.34 16.32
N LYS A 90 -2.78 11.52 15.23
CA LYS A 90 -4.00 12.35 15.23
C LYS A 90 -5.28 11.56 15.44
N GLY A 91 -5.21 10.26 15.38
CA GLY A 91 -6.31 9.35 15.66
C GLY A 91 -6.17 8.01 14.96
N GLU A 92 -7.02 7.08 15.35
CA GLU A 92 -7.06 5.74 14.77
C GLU A 92 -8.47 5.15 14.81
N VAL A 93 -8.68 4.11 14.02
CA VAL A 93 -9.90 3.29 14.04
C VAL A 93 -9.53 1.84 13.73
N VAL A 94 -10.24 0.92 14.36
CA VAL A 94 -10.11 -0.53 14.11
C VAL A 94 -11.33 -0.99 13.33
N LEU A 95 -11.09 -1.77 12.27
CA LEU A 95 -12.10 -2.24 11.33
C LEU A 95 -12.06 -3.78 11.24
N ASP A 96 -13.23 -4.36 11.13
CA ASP A 96 -13.47 -5.80 10.97
C ASP A 96 -13.97 -6.12 9.53
N PRO A 97 -13.99 -7.40 9.11
CA PRO A 97 -14.49 -7.81 7.79
C PRO A 97 -15.89 -7.28 7.49
N GLY A 98 -16.05 -6.66 6.33
CA GLY A 98 -17.28 -5.99 5.89
C GLY A 98 -17.31 -4.49 6.15
N ASP A 99 -16.44 -3.98 7.01
CA ASP A 99 -16.34 -2.53 7.24
C ASP A 99 -15.74 -1.80 6.03
N VAL A 100 -16.11 -0.53 5.92
CA VAL A 100 -15.64 0.37 4.86
C VAL A 100 -15.14 1.67 5.49
N ILE A 101 -13.99 2.15 5.03
CA ILE A 101 -13.44 3.45 5.42
C ILE A 101 -13.15 4.30 4.18
N SER A 102 -13.59 5.57 4.23
CA SER A 102 -13.23 6.57 3.23
C SER A 102 -12.20 7.53 3.82
N LEU A 103 -11.09 7.68 3.13
CA LEU A 103 -9.97 8.52 3.55
C LEU A 103 -9.95 9.83 2.76
N PRO A 104 -9.95 11.00 3.45
CA PRO A 104 -9.84 12.30 2.79
C PRO A 104 -8.53 12.42 1.98
N THR A 105 -8.61 13.16 0.88
CA THR A 105 -7.42 13.56 0.11
C THR A 105 -6.45 14.35 0.97
N HIS A 106 -5.15 14.23 0.71
CA HIS A 106 -4.06 14.92 1.39
C HIS A 106 -3.88 14.62 2.89
N MET A 107 -4.69 13.74 3.46
CA MET A 107 -4.49 13.28 4.83
C MET A 107 -3.44 12.16 4.86
N PHE A 108 -2.37 12.34 5.63
CA PHE A 108 -1.43 11.24 5.90
C PHE A 108 -2.11 10.17 6.74
N ARG A 109 -2.03 8.93 6.25
CA ARG A 109 -2.57 7.73 6.90
C ARG A 109 -1.65 6.55 6.68
N GLY A 110 -1.72 5.62 7.59
CA GLY A 110 -1.14 4.28 7.49
C GLY A 110 -2.14 3.26 7.99
N PHE A 111 -1.84 2.01 7.82
CA PHE A 111 -2.66 0.92 8.35
C PHE A 111 -1.80 -0.29 8.72
N GLU A 112 -2.27 -1.04 9.67
CA GLU A 112 -1.62 -2.24 10.20
C GLU A 112 -2.63 -3.37 10.25
N ASN A 113 -2.23 -4.55 9.86
CA ASN A 113 -3.01 -5.76 10.12
C ASN A 113 -2.78 -6.22 11.56
N ILE A 114 -3.83 -6.17 12.37
CA ILE A 114 -3.82 -6.58 13.78
C ILE A 114 -4.63 -7.85 14.02
N THR A 115 -4.77 -8.70 13.00
CA THR A 115 -5.51 -9.97 13.08
C THR A 115 -4.91 -10.88 14.14
N GLU A 116 -5.75 -11.44 14.97
CA GLU A 116 -5.32 -12.45 15.95
C GLU A 116 -4.94 -13.76 15.26
N LEU A 117 -3.83 -14.35 15.71
CA LEU A 117 -3.36 -15.63 15.21
C LEU A 117 -4.23 -16.78 15.72
N ASN A 118 -4.53 -17.75 14.88
CA ASN A 118 -5.25 -18.96 15.25
C ASN A 118 -4.83 -20.14 14.35
N GLU A 119 -5.33 -21.33 14.66
CA GLU A 119 -4.96 -22.56 13.93
C GLU A 119 -5.30 -22.51 12.44
N SER A 120 -6.41 -21.85 12.05
CA SER A 120 -6.83 -21.73 10.65
C SER A 120 -6.12 -20.58 9.91
N ASN A 121 -5.55 -19.62 10.65
CA ASN A 121 -4.80 -18.49 10.13
C ASN A 121 -3.57 -18.21 11.01
N PRO A 122 -2.53 -19.07 10.92
CA PRO A 122 -1.38 -19.03 11.83
C PRO A 122 -0.50 -17.78 11.63
N ASN A 123 -0.60 -17.11 10.50
CA ASN A 123 0.11 -15.86 10.22
C ASN A 123 -0.77 -14.62 10.42
N GLY A 124 -2.04 -14.79 10.81
CA GLY A 124 -2.99 -13.69 10.92
C GLY A 124 -3.16 -12.94 9.60
N TYR A 125 -3.13 -13.64 8.46
CA TYR A 125 -3.16 -13.00 7.15
C TYR A 125 -4.50 -12.31 6.91
N GLY A 126 -4.45 -11.05 6.49
CA GLY A 126 -5.62 -10.25 6.16
C GLY A 126 -5.57 -9.71 4.74
N PHE A 127 -6.74 -9.39 4.19
CA PHE A 127 -6.91 -8.85 2.85
C PHE A 127 -7.96 -7.73 2.83
N MET A 128 -7.68 -6.65 2.12
CA MET A 128 -8.65 -5.58 1.88
C MET A 128 -8.52 -5.04 0.47
N PHE A 129 -9.65 -4.59 -0.10
CA PHE A 129 -9.67 -3.88 -1.36
C PHE A 129 -9.47 -2.38 -1.15
N ALA A 130 -8.76 -1.73 -2.07
CA ALA A 130 -8.60 -0.29 -2.15
C ALA A 130 -9.22 0.23 -3.44
N VAL A 131 -10.08 1.23 -3.35
CA VAL A 131 -10.67 1.92 -4.50
C VAL A 131 -10.15 3.35 -4.53
N LEU A 132 -9.51 3.73 -5.64
CA LEU A 132 -8.98 5.08 -5.85
C LEU A 132 -9.77 5.77 -6.96
N GLY A 133 -10.13 7.03 -6.75
CA GLY A 133 -10.86 7.83 -7.71
C GLY A 133 -10.01 8.20 -8.92
N GLY A 134 -10.68 8.47 -10.06
CA GLY A 134 -10.04 8.88 -11.30
C GLY A 134 -9.41 7.74 -12.10
N ASN A 135 -9.04 8.03 -13.34
CA ASN A 135 -8.40 7.06 -14.22
C ASN A 135 -6.89 6.92 -13.96
N ASP A 136 -6.26 7.97 -13.46
CA ASP A 136 -4.83 8.07 -13.18
C ASP A 136 -4.46 7.95 -11.69
N SER A 137 -5.44 7.63 -10.84
CA SER A 137 -5.28 7.53 -9.38
C SER A 137 -4.67 8.78 -8.71
N GLY A 138 -4.82 9.94 -9.33
CA GLY A 138 -4.36 11.22 -8.79
C GLY A 138 -2.83 11.42 -8.80
N GLY A 139 -2.10 10.62 -9.57
CA GLY A 139 -0.66 10.79 -9.78
C GLY A 139 0.25 10.18 -8.70
N GLY A 140 -0.21 9.13 -8.01
CA GLY A 140 0.65 8.31 -7.16
C GLY A 140 0.52 8.56 -5.65
N VAL A 141 1.59 8.24 -4.94
CA VAL A 141 1.69 8.28 -3.48
C VAL A 141 2.58 9.43 -3.04
N LEU A 142 2.16 10.14 -2.00
CA LEU A 142 2.98 11.12 -1.28
C LEU A 142 3.36 10.51 0.08
N TRP A 143 4.61 10.15 0.25
CA TRP A 143 5.13 9.55 1.48
C TRP A 143 5.47 10.60 2.53
N ALA A 144 5.28 10.26 3.80
CA ALA A 144 5.78 11.08 4.89
C ALA A 144 7.33 11.10 4.86
N PRO A 145 7.99 12.23 5.20
CA PRO A 145 9.45 12.35 5.08
C PRO A 145 10.22 11.26 5.81
N GLN A 146 9.80 10.87 7.01
CA GLN A 146 10.43 9.81 7.79
C GLN A 146 10.33 8.44 7.13
N VAL A 147 9.32 8.20 6.28
CA VAL A 147 9.17 6.95 5.51
C VAL A 147 10.21 6.90 4.39
N ILE A 148 10.42 8.03 3.71
CA ILE A 148 11.45 8.15 2.66
C ILE A 148 12.84 7.90 3.24
N GLU A 149 13.15 8.51 4.38
CA GLU A 149 14.45 8.32 5.07
C GLU A 149 14.65 6.85 5.46
N ALA A 150 13.63 6.21 6.04
CA ALA A 150 13.68 4.79 6.41
C ALA A 150 13.88 3.89 5.19
N ALA A 151 13.19 4.16 4.09
CA ALA A 151 13.31 3.39 2.87
C ALA A 151 14.71 3.47 2.26
N GLN A 152 15.30 4.67 2.20
CA GLN A 152 16.67 4.89 1.73
C GLN A 152 17.68 4.11 2.57
N ALA A 153 17.50 4.07 3.90
CA ALA A 153 18.35 3.28 4.79
C ALA A 153 18.25 1.77 4.53
N HIS A 154 17.18 1.30 3.86
CA HIS A 154 16.95 -0.10 3.51
C HIS A 154 17.03 -0.37 1.99
N GLY A 155 17.69 0.54 1.25
CA GLY A 155 18.07 0.34 -0.15
C GLY A 155 17.00 0.68 -1.19
N LEU A 156 15.84 1.21 -0.80
CA LEU A 156 14.81 1.67 -1.74
C LEU A 156 14.82 3.19 -1.87
N VAL A 157 14.91 3.67 -3.11
CA VAL A 157 14.95 5.09 -3.46
C VAL A 157 13.86 5.39 -4.47
N LEU A 158 12.98 6.34 -4.14
CA LEU A 158 11.98 6.85 -5.07
C LEU A 158 12.55 8.07 -5.80
N LEU A 159 12.64 7.98 -7.13
CA LEU A 159 13.07 9.07 -7.99
C LEU A 159 11.95 10.11 -8.18
N GLU A 160 12.31 11.32 -8.58
CA GLU A 160 11.35 12.41 -8.86
C GLU A 160 10.32 12.06 -9.94
N ASN A 161 10.67 11.16 -10.87
CA ASN A 161 9.77 10.66 -11.91
C ASN A 161 8.80 9.56 -11.41
N GLY A 162 8.84 9.21 -10.13
CA GLY A 162 7.98 8.19 -9.52
C GLY A 162 8.46 6.75 -9.70
N LEU A 163 9.65 6.53 -10.25
CA LEU A 163 10.25 5.19 -10.36
C LEU A 163 10.96 4.81 -9.07
N LEU A 164 10.73 3.58 -8.63
CA LEU A 164 11.40 2.98 -7.51
C LEU A 164 12.69 2.30 -7.99
N ILE A 165 13.80 2.61 -7.32
CA ILE A 165 15.12 2.00 -7.53
C ILE A 165 15.45 1.12 -6.33
N ASP A 166 15.83 -0.12 -6.59
CA ASP A 166 16.28 -1.08 -5.58
C ASP A 166 17.81 -1.25 -5.65
N THR A 167 18.52 -0.54 -4.78
CA THR A 167 19.98 -0.59 -4.73
C THR A 167 20.52 -1.93 -4.20
N HIS A 168 19.71 -2.73 -3.52
CA HIS A 168 20.09 -4.08 -3.08
C HIS A 168 20.11 -5.07 -4.26
N ASN A 169 19.34 -4.82 -5.30
CA ASN A 169 19.37 -5.62 -6.53
C ASN A 169 20.43 -5.13 -7.53
N GLY A 170 21.31 -4.22 -7.14
CA GLY A 170 22.38 -3.69 -7.97
C GLY A 170 21.94 -2.60 -8.94
N GLU A 171 20.73 -2.06 -8.79
CA GLU A 171 20.29 -0.91 -9.54
C GLU A 171 21.05 0.33 -9.07
N SER A 172 21.47 1.19 -9.99
CA SER A 172 22.16 2.45 -9.70
C SER A 172 21.20 3.62 -9.81
N ILE A 173 21.34 4.56 -8.87
CA ILE A 173 20.65 5.85 -8.98
C ILE A 173 21.25 6.58 -10.17
N PRO A 174 20.45 7.03 -11.17
CA PRO A 174 20.97 7.80 -12.29
C PRO A 174 21.68 9.05 -11.82
N ASP A 175 22.85 9.33 -12.39
CA ASP A 175 23.53 10.62 -12.19
C ASP A 175 22.62 11.75 -12.70
N GLY A 176 22.32 12.74 -11.83
CA GLY A 176 21.46 13.89 -12.11
C GLY A 176 22.03 14.89 -13.11
#